data_6f2272e5ed5ebf0a1cb4ed3ad5ebc9d5
#
_entry.id   6f2272e5ed5ebf0a1cb4ed3ad5ebc9d5
#
_cell.length_a   1.000
_cell.length_b   1.000
_cell.length_c   1.000
_cell.angle_alpha   90.00
_cell.angle_beta   90.00
_cell.angle_gamma   90.00
#
_symmetry.space_group_name_H-M   'P 1'
#
loop_
_entity.id
_entity.type
_entity.pdbx_description
1 polymer ?
#
loop_
_entity_poly.entity_id
_entity_poly.type
_entity_poly.pdbx_seq_one_letter_code
_entity_poly.pdbx_strand_id
1 'polypeptide(L)'
;MKNSIKLLSSIFLAGIITTCFSNDLNAQDVLSVEDMNSVYKKELTLNKKVQAYTPLREADVMWSRKIWREIDLREKMNHPFYYPENDGVGATTGDRRSLIDVIYSAIKEGSITAYGNAAIDDEFREPMTQEEIKKIGGAKEEIVEVIDWDAVAAGADPEEAKTNRLVKKEFDRNSVKKWRLKEEWFFDKQYSNMQVRIIGLAPLQEDRDEVTGRLTGSFSPLFWVHFPEAREILINAEVFNSVKNDAERRTYDDIFWKRMFSSTITMEANVANRRIN
;
A
#
# COMPACT_ATOMS: atom_id res chain seq x y z
N MET A 1 -36.24 -48.00 45.29
CA MET A 1 -35.16 -47.02 45.34
C MET A 1 -33.83 -47.45 44.66
N LYS A 2 -33.31 -48.67 44.85
CA LYS A 2 -32.06 -49.10 44.21
C LYS A 2 -32.08 -49.17 42.70
N ASN A 3 -33.19 -49.47 42.06
CA ASN A 3 -33.29 -49.55 40.60
C ASN A 3 -33.41 -48.18 39.89
N SER A 4 -34.01 -47.20 40.59
CA SER A 4 -34.08 -45.80 40.06
C SER A 4 -32.73 -45.10 40.07
N ILE A 5 -31.87 -45.38 41.05
CA ILE A 5 -30.50 -44.82 41.11
C ILE A 5 -29.61 -45.38 40.01
N LYS A 6 -29.75 -46.68 39.65
CA LYS A 6 -29.02 -47.28 38.55
C LYS A 6 -29.43 -46.74 37.19
N LEU A 7 -30.73 -46.45 37.02
CA LEU A 7 -31.23 -45.89 35.78
C LEU A 7 -30.75 -44.43 35.59
N LEU A 8 -30.72 -43.62 36.64
CA LEU A 8 -30.20 -42.25 36.63
C LEU A 8 -28.71 -42.21 36.37
N SER A 9 -27.92 -43.12 36.96
CA SER A 9 -26.47 -43.19 36.69
C SER A 9 -26.16 -43.63 35.31
N SER A 10 -26.96 -44.51 34.70
CA SER A 10 -26.82 -44.95 33.30
C SER A 10 -27.13 -43.84 32.31
N ILE A 11 -28.16 -43.03 32.57
CA ILE A 11 -28.52 -41.88 31.75
C ILE A 11 -27.45 -40.77 31.82
N PHE A 12 -26.88 -40.55 33.04
CA PHE A 12 -25.85 -39.58 33.20
C PHE A 12 -24.55 -39.99 32.50
N LEU A 13 -24.18 -41.27 32.53
CA LEU A 13 -23.03 -41.81 31.82
C LEU A 13 -23.21 -41.75 30.28
N ALA A 14 -24.40 -42.06 29.79
CA ALA A 14 -24.72 -41.93 28.36
C ALA A 14 -24.70 -40.47 27.90
N GLY A 15 -25.13 -39.51 28.74
CA GLY A 15 -25.06 -38.09 28.47
C GLY A 15 -23.61 -37.57 28.40
N ILE A 16 -22.72 -38.03 29.25
CA ILE A 16 -21.28 -37.68 29.21
C ILE A 16 -20.61 -38.26 27.96
N ILE A 17 -20.94 -39.45 27.54
CA ILE A 17 -20.37 -40.07 26.34
C ILE A 17 -20.84 -39.31 25.08
N THR A 18 -22.09 -38.85 25.03
CA THR A 18 -22.60 -38.06 23.88
C THR A 18 -21.98 -36.68 23.78
N THR A 19 -21.66 -36.03 24.90
CA THR A 19 -20.98 -34.74 24.90
C THR A 19 -19.48 -34.84 24.56
N CYS A 20 -18.86 -35.99 24.76
CA CYS A 20 -17.47 -36.20 24.36
C CYS A 20 -17.30 -36.46 22.83
N PHE A 21 -18.38 -36.86 22.13
CA PHE A 21 -18.33 -37.09 20.68
C PHE A 21 -18.81 -35.90 19.83
N SER A 22 -19.27 -34.82 20.45
CA SER A 22 -19.62 -33.58 19.73
C SER A 22 -18.43 -32.59 19.64
N ASN A 23 -17.21 -33.03 19.77
CA ASN A 23 -16.12 -32.31 19.15
C ASN A 23 -16.26 -32.54 17.67
N ASP A 24 -16.96 -31.63 17.01
CA ASP A 24 -16.90 -31.48 15.57
C ASP A 24 -15.41 -31.40 15.23
N LEU A 25 -14.92 -32.50 14.72
CA LEU A 25 -13.67 -32.56 13.98
C LEU A 25 -13.87 -31.71 12.72
N ASN A 26 -13.87 -30.39 12.87
CA ASN A 26 -13.62 -29.44 11.80
C ASN A 26 -12.18 -29.61 11.27
N ALA A 27 -11.65 -30.82 11.28
CA ALA A 27 -10.35 -31.20 10.76
C ALA A 27 -10.33 -31.28 9.23
N GLN A 28 -11.45 -30.96 8.55
CA GLN A 28 -11.56 -31.10 7.11
C GLN A 28 -12.28 -29.92 6.42
N ASP A 29 -12.27 -28.75 6.99
CA ASP A 29 -12.52 -27.58 6.17
C ASP A 29 -11.23 -27.21 5.43
N VAL A 30 -10.79 -28.15 4.59
CA VAL A 30 -9.47 -28.12 3.96
C VAL A 30 -9.43 -27.12 2.82
N LEU A 31 -10.58 -26.69 2.30
CA LEU A 31 -10.63 -25.75 1.20
C LEU A 31 -11.93 -24.94 1.28
N SER A 32 -11.87 -23.76 1.86
CA SER A 32 -12.89 -22.75 1.57
C SER A 32 -12.83 -22.41 0.07
N VAL A 33 -13.99 -22.12 -0.53
CA VAL A 33 -14.10 -21.78 -1.95
C VAL A 33 -13.18 -20.61 -2.34
N GLU A 34 -12.78 -19.80 -1.36
CA GLU A 34 -11.86 -18.66 -1.51
C GLU A 34 -10.40 -19.08 -1.79
N ASP A 35 -10.00 -20.29 -1.44
CA ASP A 35 -8.62 -20.78 -1.54
C ASP A 35 -8.38 -21.75 -2.70
N MET A 36 -9.22 -21.75 -3.74
CA MET A 36 -9.09 -22.70 -4.87
C MET A 36 -7.72 -22.66 -5.57
N ASN A 37 -6.96 -21.59 -5.46
CA ASN A 37 -5.64 -21.43 -6.06
C ASN A 37 -4.49 -21.82 -5.13
N SER A 38 -4.76 -22.30 -3.92
CA SER A 38 -3.73 -22.67 -2.95
C SER A 38 -4.04 -23.99 -2.27
N VAL A 39 -3.00 -24.80 -2.05
CA VAL A 39 -3.09 -26.07 -1.32
C VAL A 39 -3.17 -25.86 0.20
N TYR A 40 -3.03 -24.65 0.68
CA TYR A 40 -3.04 -24.29 2.10
C TYR A 40 -3.71 -22.94 2.33
N LYS A 41 -4.33 -22.78 3.50
CA LYS A 41 -4.97 -21.52 3.89
C LYS A 41 -3.93 -20.47 4.23
N LYS A 42 -4.09 -19.28 3.65
CA LYS A 42 -3.16 -18.17 3.78
C LYS A 42 -3.55 -17.30 4.97
N GLU A 43 -2.96 -17.51 6.14
CA GLU A 43 -3.28 -16.76 7.38
C GLU A 43 -2.15 -15.87 7.88
N LEU A 44 -0.90 -16.14 7.46
CA LEU A 44 0.29 -15.56 8.07
C LEU A 44 0.38 -14.04 7.91
N THR A 45 -0.09 -13.49 6.80
CA THR A 45 -0.03 -12.05 6.51
C THR A 45 -1.20 -11.28 7.11
N LEU A 46 -2.38 -11.89 7.19
CA LEU A 46 -3.59 -11.24 7.71
C LEU A 46 -3.53 -10.94 9.22
N ASN A 47 -2.81 -11.76 9.98
CA ASN A 47 -2.71 -11.65 11.44
C ASN A 47 -1.40 -11.04 11.94
N LYS A 48 -0.57 -10.55 11.03
CA LYS A 48 0.72 -9.96 11.37
C LYS A 48 0.54 -8.62 12.06
N LYS A 49 1.29 -8.39 13.17
CA LYS A 49 1.26 -7.13 13.92
C LYS A 49 2.52 -6.32 13.66
N VAL A 50 2.37 -5.01 13.65
CA VAL A 50 3.48 -4.08 13.48
C VAL A 50 4.48 -4.23 14.62
N GLN A 51 5.75 -4.43 14.27
CA GLN A 51 6.85 -4.42 15.22
C GLN A 51 7.06 -2.98 15.74
N ALA A 52 6.89 -2.79 17.04
CA ALA A 52 7.16 -1.49 17.65
C ALA A 52 8.65 -1.14 17.58
N TYR A 53 8.95 0.14 17.37
CA TYR A 53 10.31 0.64 17.53
C TYR A 53 10.71 0.63 19.00
N THR A 54 12.00 0.42 19.27
CA THR A 54 12.56 0.65 20.61
C THR A 54 12.30 2.07 21.06
N PRO A 55 11.84 2.28 22.32
CA PRO A 55 11.66 3.63 22.83
C PRO A 55 13.00 4.39 22.83
N LEU A 56 12.98 5.61 22.34
CA LEU A 56 14.15 6.46 22.26
C LEU A 56 13.88 7.73 23.06
N ARG A 57 14.76 8.03 24.02
CA ARG A 57 14.70 9.26 24.80
C ARG A 57 15.58 10.32 24.15
N GLU A 58 15.18 11.56 24.21
CA GLU A 58 15.96 12.69 23.67
C GLU A 58 17.39 12.72 24.21
N ALA A 59 17.55 12.40 25.49
CA ALA A 59 18.87 12.34 26.15
C ALA A 59 19.82 11.25 25.62
N ASP A 60 19.28 10.25 24.92
CA ASP A 60 20.06 9.14 24.36
C ASP A 60 20.48 9.42 22.88
N VAL A 61 19.90 10.46 22.26
CA VAL A 61 20.27 10.90 20.91
C VAL A 61 21.48 11.81 20.96
N MET A 62 22.63 11.32 20.58
CA MET A 62 23.85 12.14 20.52
C MET A 62 23.97 12.94 19.23
N TRP A 63 23.42 12.41 18.16
CA TRP A 63 23.45 13.00 16.84
C TRP A 63 22.24 12.55 16.05
N SER A 64 21.61 13.46 15.31
CA SER A 64 20.57 13.11 14.36
C SER A 64 20.64 13.99 13.12
N ARG A 65 20.21 13.44 11.99
CA ARG A 65 20.09 14.15 10.73
C ARG A 65 18.97 13.61 9.88
N LYS A 66 18.19 14.51 9.29
CA LYS A 66 17.15 14.15 8.32
C LYS A 66 17.77 14.02 6.94
N ILE A 67 17.42 12.95 6.25
CA ILE A 67 17.95 12.58 4.92
C ILE A 67 16.78 12.22 4.02
N TRP A 68 16.80 12.71 2.78
CA TRP A 68 15.85 12.35 1.76
C TRP A 68 16.53 11.43 0.75
N ARG A 69 15.83 10.34 0.46
CA ARG A 69 16.31 9.33 -0.49
C ARG A 69 15.27 9.11 -1.57
N GLU A 70 15.72 8.74 -2.74
CA GLU A 70 14.84 8.32 -3.84
C GLU A 70 15.08 6.85 -4.18
N ILE A 71 13.98 6.12 -4.30
CA ILE A 71 13.90 4.74 -4.78
C ILE A 71 13.45 4.82 -6.23
N ASP A 72 14.28 4.40 -7.18
CA ASP A 72 13.90 4.29 -8.60
C ASP A 72 13.30 2.91 -8.85
N LEU A 73 12.03 2.86 -9.31
CA LEU A 73 11.30 1.62 -9.56
C LEU A 73 11.79 0.87 -10.82
N ARG A 74 12.62 1.50 -11.65
CA ARG A 74 13.26 0.86 -12.80
C ARG A 74 14.39 -0.08 -12.39
N GLU A 75 14.92 0.05 -11.19
CA GLU A 75 15.93 -0.85 -10.67
C GLU A 75 15.34 -2.21 -10.31
N LYS A 76 16.00 -3.30 -10.73
CA LYS A 76 15.51 -4.66 -10.52
C LYS A 76 15.21 -5.01 -9.06
N MET A 77 16.01 -4.48 -8.11
CA MET A 77 15.79 -4.70 -6.69
C MET A 77 14.48 -4.06 -6.21
N ASN A 78 14.04 -2.99 -6.87
CA ASN A 78 12.86 -2.20 -6.50
C ASN A 78 11.58 -2.64 -7.23
N HIS A 79 11.68 -3.60 -8.17
CA HIS A 79 10.51 -4.15 -8.87
C HIS A 79 9.37 -4.62 -7.95
N PRO A 80 9.63 -5.16 -6.74
CA PRO A 80 8.56 -5.52 -5.80
C PRO A 80 7.63 -4.38 -5.41
N PHE A 81 8.06 -3.12 -5.51
CA PHE A 81 7.21 -1.96 -5.24
C PHE A 81 6.31 -1.57 -6.42
N TYR A 82 6.72 -1.93 -7.64
CA TYR A 82 6.01 -1.56 -8.86
C TYR A 82 5.02 -2.62 -9.32
N TYR A 83 5.41 -3.89 -9.28
CA TYR A 83 4.58 -5.00 -9.74
C TYR A 83 3.63 -5.52 -8.66
N PRO A 84 2.44 -6.05 -9.06
CA PRO A 84 1.91 -6.11 -10.42
C PRO A 84 1.48 -4.74 -10.96
N GLU A 85 1.57 -4.55 -12.27
CA GLU A 85 1.00 -3.38 -12.94
C GLU A 85 -0.53 -3.43 -12.87
N ASN A 86 -1.13 -2.27 -12.71
CA ASN A 86 -2.59 -2.15 -12.74
C ASN A 86 -3.05 -1.91 -14.18
N ASP A 87 -3.47 -2.98 -14.85
CA ASP A 87 -3.93 -2.94 -16.24
C ASP A 87 -5.36 -2.40 -16.39
N GLY A 88 -5.98 -1.94 -15.30
CA GLY A 88 -7.36 -1.45 -15.31
C GLY A 88 -8.43 -2.55 -15.49
N VAL A 89 -8.01 -3.76 -15.83
CA VAL A 89 -8.90 -4.90 -16.10
C VAL A 89 -9.12 -5.78 -14.87
N GLY A 90 -8.56 -5.38 -13.72
CA GLY A 90 -8.73 -6.11 -12.47
C GLY A 90 -7.99 -7.46 -12.41
N ALA A 91 -6.99 -7.64 -13.25
CA ALA A 91 -6.11 -8.80 -13.21
C ALA A 91 -5.17 -8.69 -11.99
N THR A 92 -5.74 -8.79 -10.80
CA THR A 92 -4.96 -8.94 -9.58
C THR A 92 -4.38 -10.35 -9.58
N THR A 93 -3.07 -10.42 -9.62
CA THR A 93 -2.35 -11.68 -9.45
C THR A 93 -2.47 -12.12 -7.99
N GLY A 94 -3.67 -12.55 -7.59
CA GLY A 94 -3.99 -12.89 -6.20
C GLY A 94 -4.05 -11.67 -5.27
N ASP A 95 -3.61 -11.83 -4.03
CA ASP A 95 -3.66 -10.80 -2.97
C ASP A 95 -2.56 -9.73 -3.09
N ARG A 96 -1.70 -9.83 -4.10
CA ARG A 96 -0.56 -8.95 -4.30
C ARG A 96 -0.95 -7.71 -5.08
N ARG A 97 -0.64 -6.54 -4.54
CA ARG A 97 -0.90 -5.22 -5.14
C ARG A 97 0.36 -4.39 -5.13
N SER A 98 0.52 -3.48 -6.08
CA SER A 98 1.64 -2.53 -6.09
C SER A 98 1.59 -1.59 -4.88
N LEU A 99 2.74 -1.05 -4.48
CA LEU A 99 2.81 -0.13 -3.33
C LEU A 99 1.89 1.07 -3.51
N ILE A 100 1.81 1.62 -4.72
CA ILE A 100 0.94 2.77 -4.99
C ILE A 100 -0.55 2.39 -4.87
N ASP A 101 -0.94 1.19 -5.29
CA ASP A 101 -2.31 0.72 -5.16
C ASP A 101 -2.74 0.55 -3.70
N VAL A 102 -1.86 -0.01 -2.89
CA VAL A 102 -2.11 -0.20 -1.46
C VAL A 102 -2.30 1.13 -0.77
N ILE A 103 -1.37 2.07 -0.97
CA ILE A 103 -1.41 3.38 -0.31
C ILE A 103 -2.57 4.23 -0.83
N TYR A 104 -2.78 4.28 -2.15
CA TYR A 104 -3.85 5.08 -2.74
C TYR A 104 -5.25 4.57 -2.36
N SER A 105 -5.44 3.25 -2.31
CA SER A 105 -6.71 2.66 -1.83
C SER A 105 -6.97 3.02 -0.37
N ALA A 106 -5.94 2.92 0.47
CA ALA A 106 -6.04 3.27 1.88
C ALA A 106 -6.33 4.76 2.13
N ILE A 107 -5.78 5.65 1.30
CA ILE A 107 -6.10 7.08 1.34
C ILE A 107 -7.56 7.32 0.92
N LYS A 108 -8.04 6.64 -0.13
CA LYS A 108 -9.45 6.72 -0.56
C LYS A 108 -10.42 6.24 0.52
N GLU A 109 -10.05 5.19 1.25
CA GLU A 109 -10.83 4.62 2.36
C GLU A 109 -10.74 5.48 3.63
N GLY A 110 -9.80 6.44 3.68
CA GLY A 110 -9.56 7.28 4.84
C GLY A 110 -8.80 6.59 5.97
N SER A 111 -8.18 5.43 5.69
CA SER A 111 -7.38 4.67 6.67
C SER A 111 -5.99 5.27 6.86
N ILE A 112 -5.49 6.03 5.90
CA ILE A 112 -4.22 6.78 5.96
C ILE A 112 -4.50 8.24 5.58
N THR A 113 -3.87 9.16 6.29
CA THR A 113 -3.91 10.57 5.97
C THR A 113 -2.86 10.92 4.91
N ALA A 114 -3.31 11.48 3.79
CA ALA A 114 -2.43 12.09 2.81
C ALA A 114 -2.22 13.57 3.14
N TYR A 115 -0.99 14.04 3.01
CA TYR A 115 -0.63 15.43 3.25
C TYR A 115 -0.37 16.13 1.91
N GLY A 116 -1.03 17.28 1.75
CA GLY A 116 -1.02 18.08 0.55
C GLY A 116 0.19 18.97 0.42
N ASN A 117 0.22 19.72 -0.69
CA ASN A 117 1.33 20.62 -1.03
C ASN A 117 2.69 19.90 -1.04
N ALA A 118 2.70 18.73 -1.65
CA ALA A 118 3.77 17.74 -1.57
C ALA A 118 5.16 18.27 -1.94
N ALA A 119 5.23 19.38 -2.67
CA ALA A 119 6.51 20.01 -3.03
C ALA A 119 7.16 20.76 -1.84
N ILE A 120 6.34 21.21 -0.89
CA ILE A 120 6.74 22.13 0.19
C ILE A 120 6.53 21.52 1.57
N ASP A 121 5.44 20.74 1.76
CA ASP A 121 5.03 20.25 3.07
C ASP A 121 5.44 18.80 3.31
N ASP A 122 6.73 18.59 3.52
CA ASP A 122 7.25 17.31 4.02
C ASP A 122 7.22 17.25 5.58
N GLU A 123 6.60 18.23 6.24
CA GLU A 123 6.46 18.30 7.69
C GLU A 123 5.08 17.82 8.18
N PHE A 124 4.22 17.34 7.28
CA PHE A 124 2.90 16.76 7.60
C PHE A 124 1.96 17.73 8.33
N ARG A 125 1.91 19.00 7.91
CA ARG A 125 1.10 20.02 8.56
C ARG A 125 -0.31 20.11 8.02
N GLU A 126 -0.46 19.96 6.69
CA GLU A 126 -1.72 20.20 5.99
C GLU A 126 -2.28 18.88 5.42
N PRO A 127 -3.28 18.27 6.08
CA PRO A 127 -3.94 17.09 5.53
C PRO A 127 -4.75 17.46 4.29
N MET A 128 -4.68 16.60 3.25
CA MET A 128 -5.45 16.77 2.03
C MET A 128 -6.94 16.53 2.27
N THR A 129 -7.73 17.36 1.62
CA THR A 129 -9.18 17.16 1.57
C THR A 129 -9.57 16.06 0.59
N GLN A 130 -10.78 15.48 0.76
CA GLN A 130 -11.29 14.44 -0.15
C GLN A 130 -11.41 14.92 -1.61
N GLU A 131 -11.60 16.22 -1.82
CA GLU A 131 -11.66 16.81 -3.16
C GLU A 131 -10.27 16.88 -3.82
N GLU A 132 -9.24 17.18 -3.04
CA GLU A 132 -7.86 17.19 -3.51
C GLU A 132 -7.37 15.77 -3.80
N ILE A 133 -7.73 14.80 -2.96
CA ILE A 133 -7.41 13.39 -3.18
C ILE A 133 -7.96 12.90 -4.53
N LYS A 134 -9.18 13.32 -4.89
CA LYS A 134 -9.77 12.97 -6.20
C LYS A 134 -9.05 13.60 -7.38
N LYS A 135 -8.33 14.69 -7.18
CA LYS A 135 -7.57 15.40 -8.23
C LYS A 135 -6.11 14.95 -8.34
N ILE A 136 -5.66 14.05 -7.46
CA ILE A 136 -4.29 13.53 -7.49
C ILE A 136 -3.93 12.98 -8.87
N GLY A 137 -2.71 13.26 -9.31
CA GLY A 137 -2.18 12.74 -10.57
C GLY A 137 -2.89 13.24 -11.81
N GLY A 138 -3.59 14.39 -11.74
CA GLY A 138 -4.31 14.97 -12.86
C GLY A 138 -5.62 14.27 -13.16
N ALA A 139 -6.18 13.55 -12.21
CA ALA A 139 -7.54 13.01 -12.32
C ALA A 139 -8.54 14.15 -12.45
N LYS A 140 -9.30 14.15 -13.51
CA LYS A 140 -10.31 15.17 -13.82
C LYS A 140 -11.56 14.53 -14.39
N GLU A 141 -12.70 15.15 -14.11
CA GLU A 141 -13.93 14.85 -14.81
C GLU A 141 -14.04 15.84 -15.97
N GLU A 142 -13.89 15.37 -17.18
CA GLU A 142 -14.00 16.20 -18.39
C GLU A 142 -15.24 15.77 -19.17
N ILE A 143 -16.00 16.76 -19.61
CA ILE A 143 -17.10 16.54 -20.56
C ILE A 143 -16.45 16.48 -21.94
N VAL A 144 -16.43 15.30 -22.54
CA VAL A 144 -15.90 15.09 -23.88
C VAL A 144 -17.08 14.90 -24.82
N GLU A 145 -17.08 15.65 -25.92
CA GLU A 145 -17.99 15.42 -27.02
C GLU A 145 -17.58 14.12 -27.72
N VAL A 146 -18.42 13.11 -27.62
CA VAL A 146 -18.24 11.83 -28.31
C VAL A 146 -19.28 11.68 -29.37
N ILE A 147 -18.87 11.28 -30.56
CA ILE A 147 -19.79 10.98 -31.66
C ILE A 147 -20.49 9.66 -31.36
N ASP A 148 -21.81 9.69 -31.33
CA ASP A 148 -22.64 8.49 -31.17
C ASP A 148 -22.70 7.76 -32.52
N TRP A 149 -21.90 6.73 -32.66
CA TRP A 149 -21.79 5.92 -33.87
C TRP A 149 -23.07 5.13 -34.16
N ASP A 150 -23.92 4.85 -33.17
CA ASP A 150 -25.19 4.18 -33.35
C ASP A 150 -26.19 5.15 -34.03
N ALA A 151 -26.18 6.42 -33.67
CA ALA A 151 -26.96 7.46 -34.31
C ALA A 151 -26.50 7.74 -35.75
N VAL A 152 -25.19 7.73 -35.97
CA VAL A 152 -24.62 7.88 -37.34
C VAL A 152 -24.96 6.67 -38.20
N ALA A 153 -24.94 5.47 -37.69
CA ALA A 153 -25.36 4.25 -38.37
C ALA A 153 -26.88 4.26 -38.73
N ALA A 154 -27.68 4.99 -37.96
CA ALA A 154 -29.10 5.21 -38.22
C ALA A 154 -29.37 6.32 -39.24
N GLY A 155 -28.31 7.00 -39.77
CA GLY A 155 -28.39 8.01 -40.82
C GLY A 155 -28.32 9.47 -40.34
N ALA A 156 -27.97 9.71 -39.08
CA ALA A 156 -27.74 11.05 -38.56
C ALA A 156 -26.37 11.61 -39.04
N ASP A 157 -26.28 12.93 -39.22
CA ASP A 157 -25.03 13.59 -39.59
C ASP A 157 -24.04 13.49 -38.41
N PRO A 158 -22.77 13.14 -38.61
CA PRO A 158 -21.77 13.05 -37.58
C PRO A 158 -21.59 14.31 -36.71
N GLU A 159 -21.90 15.47 -37.27
CA GLU A 159 -21.87 16.75 -36.54
C GLU A 159 -23.07 16.93 -35.60
N GLU A 160 -24.22 16.35 -35.93
CA GLU A 160 -25.45 16.39 -35.10
C GLU A 160 -25.53 15.25 -34.08
N ALA A 161 -24.76 14.19 -34.32
CA ALA A 161 -24.70 13.01 -33.44
C ALA A 161 -23.68 13.16 -32.27
N LYS A 162 -23.20 14.38 -32.01
CA LYS A 162 -22.31 14.66 -30.87
C LYS A 162 -23.07 14.63 -29.56
N THR A 163 -22.72 13.70 -28.68
CA THR A 163 -23.27 13.59 -27.33
C THR A 163 -22.20 13.94 -26.30
N ASN A 164 -22.54 14.80 -25.35
CA ASN A 164 -21.69 15.14 -24.24
C ASN A 164 -21.62 13.96 -23.27
N ARG A 165 -20.48 13.29 -23.21
CA ARG A 165 -20.23 12.20 -22.27
C ARG A 165 -19.23 12.65 -21.20
N LEU A 166 -19.61 12.47 -19.95
CA LEU A 166 -18.72 12.73 -18.83
C LEU A 166 -17.70 11.59 -18.75
N VAL A 167 -16.45 11.91 -19.13
CA VAL A 167 -15.34 10.96 -19.03
C VAL A 167 -14.56 11.27 -17.75
N LYS A 168 -14.53 10.30 -16.85
CA LYS A 168 -13.73 10.37 -15.64
C LYS A 168 -12.34 9.84 -15.96
N LYS A 169 -11.37 10.74 -15.99
CA LYS A 169 -9.96 10.35 -16.08
C LYS A 169 -9.49 10.03 -14.67
N GLU A 170 -9.30 8.76 -14.37
CA GLU A 170 -8.72 8.32 -13.10
C GLU A 170 -7.20 8.53 -13.08
N PHE A 171 -6.65 8.57 -11.87
CA PHE A 171 -5.21 8.62 -11.67
C PHE A 171 -4.54 7.36 -12.23
N ASP A 172 -3.60 7.57 -13.16
CA ASP A 172 -2.78 6.49 -13.69
C ASP A 172 -1.67 6.13 -12.68
N ARG A 173 -1.89 5.05 -11.94
CA ARG A 173 -0.98 4.57 -10.91
C ARG A 173 0.36 4.10 -11.49
N ASN A 174 0.37 3.62 -12.72
CA ASN A 174 1.59 3.18 -13.42
C ASN A 174 2.50 4.36 -13.81
N SER A 175 2.00 5.60 -13.70
CA SER A 175 2.79 6.82 -13.95
C SER A 175 3.81 7.10 -12.84
N VAL A 176 3.64 6.51 -11.65
CA VAL A 176 4.61 6.62 -10.55
C VAL A 176 5.83 5.78 -10.87
N LYS A 177 6.99 6.42 -11.02
CA LYS A 177 8.26 5.76 -11.38
C LYS A 177 9.30 5.82 -10.28
N LYS A 178 9.10 6.64 -9.27
CA LYS A 178 10.02 6.80 -8.13
C LYS A 178 9.24 6.99 -6.83
N TRP A 179 9.90 6.70 -5.73
CA TRP A 179 9.44 7.02 -4.38
C TRP A 179 10.47 7.84 -3.65
N ARG A 180 10.05 8.83 -2.89
CA ARG A 180 10.91 9.60 -2.00
C ARG A 180 10.65 9.20 -0.57
N LEU A 181 11.74 8.90 0.16
CA LEU A 181 11.71 8.63 1.58
C LEU A 181 12.29 9.82 2.34
N LYS A 182 11.64 10.22 3.42
CA LYS A 182 12.19 11.09 4.44
C LYS A 182 12.57 10.23 5.63
N GLU A 183 13.84 10.21 5.97
CA GLU A 183 14.41 9.40 7.04
C GLU A 183 15.08 10.28 8.08
N GLU A 184 15.08 9.80 9.31
CA GLU A 184 15.94 10.36 10.36
C GLU A 184 17.00 9.33 10.73
N TRP A 185 18.23 9.72 10.59
CA TRP A 185 19.40 8.97 11.00
C TRP A 185 19.85 9.53 12.34
N PHE A 186 20.04 8.67 13.31
CA PHE A 186 20.47 9.08 14.64
C PHE A 186 21.40 8.07 15.27
N PHE A 187 22.29 8.58 16.13
CA PHE A 187 23.17 7.74 16.94
C PHE A 187 22.56 7.59 18.33
N ASP A 188 22.27 6.35 18.69
CA ASP A 188 21.73 5.98 19.98
C ASP A 188 22.87 5.66 20.93
N LYS A 189 23.02 6.50 21.98
CA LYS A 189 24.05 6.36 23.02
C LYS A 189 23.86 5.09 23.86
N GLN A 190 22.61 4.71 24.10
CA GLN A 190 22.30 3.56 24.95
C GLN A 190 22.76 2.24 24.31
N TYR A 191 22.53 2.11 23.01
CA TYR A 191 22.91 0.91 22.25
C TYR A 191 24.24 1.08 21.49
N SER A 192 24.82 2.28 21.52
CA SER A 192 26.09 2.61 20.81
C SER A 192 26.05 2.25 19.33
N ASN A 193 24.92 2.47 18.69
CA ASN A 193 24.76 2.16 17.27
C ASN A 193 24.05 3.31 16.50
N MET A 194 24.26 3.31 15.19
CA MET A 194 23.55 4.17 14.27
C MET A 194 22.24 3.49 13.87
N GLN A 195 21.13 4.19 14.04
CA GLN A 195 19.80 3.72 13.65
C GLN A 195 19.18 4.67 12.61
N VAL A 196 18.24 4.13 11.86
CA VAL A 196 17.48 4.88 10.85
C VAL A 196 16.00 4.61 11.04
N ARG A 197 15.20 5.68 11.05
CA ARG A 197 13.74 5.57 11.05
C ARG A 197 13.17 6.32 9.86
N ILE A 198 12.26 5.68 9.15
CA ILE A 198 11.51 6.31 8.07
C ILE A 198 10.40 7.13 8.72
N ILE A 199 10.32 8.41 8.35
CA ILE A 199 9.31 9.36 8.82
C ILE A 199 8.19 9.46 7.81
N GLY A 200 8.53 9.57 6.53
CA GLY A 200 7.56 9.79 5.47
C GLY A 200 7.91 9.12 4.16
N LEU A 201 6.87 8.93 3.37
CA LEU A 201 6.90 8.30 2.06
C LEU A 201 6.08 9.14 1.08
N ALA A 202 6.62 9.41 -0.11
CA ALA A 202 5.94 10.16 -1.15
C ALA A 202 6.15 9.52 -2.53
N PRO A 203 5.08 9.24 -3.30
CA PRO A 203 5.20 8.83 -4.68
C PRO A 203 5.60 10.02 -5.54
N LEU A 204 6.51 9.79 -6.49
CA LEU A 204 6.95 10.80 -7.44
C LEU A 204 6.41 10.49 -8.82
N GLN A 205 5.82 11.51 -9.44
CA GLN A 205 5.40 11.49 -10.83
C GLN A 205 6.33 12.37 -11.66
N GLU A 206 6.58 11.96 -12.88
CA GLU A 206 7.34 12.76 -13.83
C GLU A 206 6.50 13.93 -14.34
N ASP A 207 7.05 15.12 -14.23
CA ASP A 207 6.38 16.35 -14.65
C ASP A 207 6.25 16.39 -16.16
N ARG A 208 5.11 16.93 -16.63
CA ARG A 208 4.85 17.16 -18.04
C ARG A 208 4.88 18.66 -18.33
N ASP A 209 5.52 19.02 -19.39
CA ASP A 209 5.46 20.38 -19.92
C ASP A 209 4.02 20.70 -20.36
N GLU A 210 3.42 21.73 -19.80
CA GLU A 210 2.03 22.14 -20.07
C GLU A 210 1.79 22.52 -21.52
N VAL A 211 2.84 23.00 -22.25
CA VAL A 211 2.73 23.47 -23.62
C VAL A 211 2.91 22.34 -24.62
N THR A 212 3.92 21.49 -24.40
CA THR A 212 4.29 20.44 -25.36
C THR A 212 3.74 19.07 -25.00
N GLY A 213 3.24 18.89 -23.77
CA GLY A 213 2.79 17.60 -23.22
C GLY A 213 3.92 16.57 -23.05
N ARG A 214 5.17 16.95 -23.29
CA ARG A 214 6.33 16.07 -23.17
C ARG A 214 6.78 15.94 -21.73
N LEU A 215 7.34 14.79 -21.39
CA LEU A 215 7.97 14.54 -20.10
C LEU A 215 9.24 15.39 -19.96
N THR A 216 9.36 16.08 -18.83
CA THR A 216 10.47 17.02 -18.59
C THR A 216 11.71 16.34 -17.95
N GLY A 217 11.56 15.10 -17.48
CA GLY A 217 12.59 14.40 -16.71
C GLY A 217 12.68 14.85 -15.25
N SER A 218 11.92 15.87 -14.86
CA SER A 218 11.80 16.29 -13.46
C SER A 218 10.74 15.45 -12.75
N PHE A 219 10.94 15.21 -11.45
CA PHE A 219 10.02 14.43 -10.64
C PHE A 219 9.52 15.26 -9.48
N SER A 220 8.20 15.36 -9.34
CA SER A 220 7.54 16.01 -8.20
C SER A 220 6.73 15.02 -7.38
N PRO A 221 6.71 15.19 -6.04
CA PRO A 221 5.90 14.37 -5.18
C PRO A 221 4.41 14.71 -5.36
N LEU A 222 3.55 13.68 -5.39
CA LEU A 222 2.11 13.84 -5.50
C LEU A 222 1.46 14.16 -4.15
N PHE A 223 1.90 13.47 -3.12
CA PHE A 223 1.45 13.63 -1.73
C PHE A 223 2.50 13.02 -0.79
N TRP A 224 2.41 13.36 0.47
CA TRP A 224 3.18 12.70 1.53
C TRP A 224 2.28 11.84 2.40
N VAL A 225 2.83 10.74 2.88
CA VAL A 225 2.20 9.86 3.85
C VAL A 225 3.12 9.70 5.05
N HIS A 226 2.58 9.82 6.26
CA HIS A 226 3.32 9.55 7.48
C HIS A 226 3.56 8.05 7.62
N PHE A 227 4.82 7.63 7.53
CA PHE A 227 5.19 6.22 7.43
C PHE A 227 4.75 5.38 8.64
N PRO A 228 4.88 5.83 9.91
CA PRO A 228 4.39 5.08 11.06
C PRO A 228 2.90 4.74 11.00
N GLU A 229 2.07 5.64 10.46
CA GLU A 229 0.64 5.40 10.25
C GLU A 229 0.40 4.38 9.12
N ALA A 230 1.15 4.50 8.03
CA ALA A 230 1.05 3.59 6.91
C ALA A 230 1.45 2.15 7.24
N ARG A 231 2.31 1.92 8.24
CA ARG A 231 2.80 0.59 8.63
C ARG A 231 1.68 -0.40 8.96
N GLU A 232 0.58 0.07 9.54
CA GLU A 232 -0.57 -0.79 9.89
C GLU A 232 -1.21 -1.43 8.66
N ILE A 233 -1.15 -0.77 7.51
CA ILE A 233 -1.67 -1.29 6.25
C ILE A 233 -0.59 -2.05 5.50
N LEU A 234 0.63 -1.53 5.49
CA LEU A 234 1.76 -2.12 4.79
C LEU A 234 2.14 -3.51 5.32
N ILE A 235 1.85 -3.79 6.60
CA ILE A 235 2.13 -5.09 7.21
C ILE A 235 1.22 -6.21 6.71
N ASN A 236 0.00 -5.86 6.26
CA ASN A 236 -0.98 -6.82 5.73
C ASN A 236 -0.92 -6.92 4.20
N ALA A 237 -0.20 -6.02 3.54
CA ALA A 237 -0.07 -5.99 2.10
C ALA A 237 1.11 -6.86 1.63
N GLU A 238 0.79 -7.93 0.90
CA GLU A 238 1.81 -8.80 0.30
C GLU A 238 2.49 -8.14 -0.88
N VAL A 239 3.79 -8.37 -0.94
CA VAL A 239 4.66 -7.89 -2.01
C VAL A 239 4.86 -8.96 -3.07
N PHE A 240 4.99 -8.54 -4.31
CA PHE A 240 5.44 -9.42 -5.37
C PHE A 240 6.83 -9.98 -5.03
N ASN A 241 6.93 -11.32 -4.97
CA ASN A 241 8.19 -11.98 -4.67
C ASN A 241 8.95 -12.26 -5.97
N SER A 242 10.08 -11.59 -6.16
CA SER A 242 10.99 -11.82 -7.28
C SER A 242 11.88 -13.06 -7.10
N VAL A 243 11.89 -13.65 -5.91
CA VAL A 243 12.64 -14.87 -5.59
C VAL A 243 11.78 -16.07 -5.99
N LYS A 244 12.39 -17.11 -6.53
CA LYS A 244 11.71 -18.33 -7.05
C LYS A 244 11.02 -19.19 -5.98
N ASN A 245 10.68 -18.66 -4.83
CA ASN A 245 10.01 -19.36 -3.74
C ASN A 245 8.66 -18.70 -3.43
N ASP A 246 7.58 -19.25 -3.96
CA ASP A 246 6.23 -18.72 -3.75
C ASP A 246 5.70 -18.93 -2.32
N ALA A 247 6.32 -19.80 -1.54
CA ALA A 247 5.96 -20.02 -0.14
C ALA A 247 6.47 -18.88 0.77
N GLU A 248 7.52 -18.16 0.37
CA GLU A 248 8.03 -17.04 1.12
C GLU A 248 7.15 -15.80 0.87
N ARG A 249 6.43 -15.37 1.88
CA ARG A 249 5.58 -14.19 1.85
C ARG A 249 6.22 -13.06 2.59
N ARG A 250 6.44 -11.96 1.88
CA ARG A 250 6.97 -10.72 2.42
C ARG A 250 5.90 -9.66 2.35
N THR A 251 5.87 -8.79 3.35
CA THR A 251 5.02 -7.60 3.36
C THR A 251 5.85 -6.36 3.06
N TYR A 252 5.19 -5.26 2.69
CA TYR A 252 5.89 -3.99 2.48
C TYR A 252 6.60 -3.51 3.74
N ASP A 253 6.00 -3.71 4.93
CA ASP A 253 6.67 -3.37 6.20
C ASP A 253 7.97 -4.17 6.38
N ASP A 254 8.01 -5.45 6.01
CA ASP A 254 9.24 -6.25 6.05
C ASP A 254 10.34 -5.70 5.15
N ILE A 255 9.97 -5.27 3.94
CA ILE A 255 10.93 -4.71 2.97
C ILE A 255 11.52 -3.41 3.51
N PHE A 256 10.70 -2.52 4.03
CA PHE A 256 11.15 -1.26 4.60
C PHE A 256 11.95 -1.47 5.89
N TRP A 257 11.51 -2.36 6.76
CA TRP A 257 12.19 -2.67 8.01
C TRP A 257 13.58 -3.28 7.79
N LYS A 258 13.67 -4.23 6.88
CA LYS A 258 14.94 -4.91 6.51
C LYS A 258 15.76 -4.11 5.49
N ARG A 259 15.23 -2.98 5.03
CA ARG A 259 15.86 -2.12 4.00
C ARG A 259 16.23 -2.89 2.72
N MET A 260 15.33 -3.74 2.24
CA MET A 260 15.53 -4.57 1.06
C MET A 260 15.19 -3.80 -0.23
N PHE A 261 15.77 -2.64 -0.42
CA PHE A 261 15.60 -1.77 -1.58
C PHE A 261 16.88 -1.01 -1.91
N SER A 262 17.06 -0.68 -3.17
CA SER A 262 18.10 0.24 -3.64
C SER A 262 17.57 1.66 -3.63
N SER A 263 18.38 2.62 -3.22
CA SER A 263 17.99 4.03 -3.18
C SER A 263 19.20 4.95 -3.17
N THR A 264 19.03 6.15 -3.70
CA THR A 264 20.05 7.20 -3.74
C THR A 264 19.68 8.32 -2.78
N ILE A 265 20.66 8.87 -2.07
CA ILE A 265 20.49 10.05 -1.22
C ILE A 265 20.47 11.28 -2.12
N THR A 266 19.40 12.05 -2.07
CA THR A 266 19.23 13.25 -2.90
C THR A 266 19.38 14.55 -2.12
N MET A 267 19.11 14.52 -0.81
CA MET A 267 19.20 15.70 0.04
C MET A 267 19.49 15.30 1.49
N GLU A 268 20.24 16.12 2.19
CA GLU A 268 20.33 16.08 3.65
C GLU A 268 19.90 17.42 4.25
N ALA A 269 19.42 17.41 5.49
CA ALA A 269 19.06 18.62 6.19
C ALA A 269 20.29 19.51 6.39
N ASN A 270 20.31 20.64 5.72
CA ASN A 270 21.33 21.66 5.83
C ASN A 270 20.71 23.04 5.84
N VAL A 271 21.46 24.06 6.29
CA VAL A 271 20.97 25.43 6.44
C VAL A 271 20.44 26.03 5.13
N ALA A 272 20.93 25.58 4.00
CA ALA A 272 20.57 26.10 2.68
C ALA A 272 19.61 25.20 1.90
N ASN A 273 19.15 24.08 2.46
CA ASN A 273 18.30 23.06 1.81
C ASN A 273 18.82 22.65 0.43
N ARG A 274 20.13 22.55 0.28
CA ARG A 274 20.76 22.18 -1.00
C ARG A 274 20.63 20.68 -1.22
N ARG A 275 20.31 20.34 -2.48
CA ARG A 275 20.38 18.95 -2.93
C ARG A 275 21.83 18.52 -3.12
N ILE A 276 22.07 17.23 -2.97
CA ILE A 276 23.35 16.60 -3.32
C ILE A 276 23.28 16.35 -4.83
N ASN A 277 24.19 16.98 -5.56
CA ASN A 277 24.30 16.82 -7.02
C ASN A 277 25.24 15.65 -7.34
#